data_d308489848b38a153c09ccd4b3acb1e3
#
_entry.id   d308489848b38a153c09ccd4b3acb1e3
#
_cell.length_a   1.000
_cell.length_b   1.000
_cell.length_c   1.000
_cell.angle_alpha   90.00
_cell.angle_beta   90.00
_cell.angle_gamma   90.00
#
_symmetry.space_group_name_H-M   'P 1'
#
loop_
_entity.id
_entity.type
_entity.pdbx_description
1 polymer ?
#
loop_
_entity_poly.entity_id
_entity_poly.type
_entity_poly.pdbx_seq_one_letter_code
_entity_poly.pdbx_strand_id
1 'polypeptide(L)'
;MKKQATKIKICGLTEEKEADYLNQIHADFAGMVVFFPKSKRNISLDQAKKIKAELLPEIKTVAVTVSPTLAQISQIAEAGF
;
A
#
# COMPACT_ATOMS: atom_id res chain seq x y z
N MET A 1 1.76 28.71 7.02
CA MET A 1 2.54 28.13 7.67
C MET A 1 3.04 26.94 7.14
N LYS A 2 3.98 26.58 7.32
CA LYS A 2 4.40 25.50 6.91
C LYS A 2 4.35 24.53 7.77
N LYS A 3 3.82 23.68 7.41
CA LYS A 3 3.58 22.75 8.17
C LYS A 3 4.68 21.89 8.42
N GLN A 4 4.73 21.43 9.45
CA GLN A 4 5.68 20.53 9.78
C GLN A 4 5.61 19.37 8.96
N ALA A 5 6.62 18.75 8.79
CA ALA A 5 6.69 17.61 7.91
C ALA A 5 6.28 16.31 8.56
N THR A 6 5.25 16.34 9.37
CA THR A 6 4.73 15.10 9.92
C THR A 6 4.12 14.28 8.80
N LYS A 7 4.61 13.08 8.64
CA LYS A 7 4.13 12.18 7.62
C LYS A 7 3.15 11.18 8.19
N ILE A 8 2.10 10.88 7.42
CA ILE A 8 1.09 9.92 7.83
C ILE A 8 1.22 8.69 6.96
N LYS A 9 1.41 7.54 7.58
CA LYS A 9 1.46 6.27 6.90
C LYS A 9 0.38 5.37 7.47
N ILE A 10 -0.49 4.86 6.62
CA ILE A 10 -1.50 3.88 7.01
C ILE A 10 -1.11 2.56 6.37
N CYS A 11 -0.89 1.55 7.19
CA CYS A 11 -0.43 0.25 6.72
C CYS A 11 -1.49 -0.81 6.97
N GLY A 12 -1.51 -1.83 6.12
CA GLY A 12 -2.42 -2.94 6.31
C GLY A 12 -3.77 -2.78 5.63
N LEU A 13 -3.80 -2.04 4.53
CA LEU A 13 -5.03 -1.90 3.76
C LEU A 13 -5.43 -3.22 3.13
N THR A 14 -6.70 -3.57 3.23
CA THR A 14 -7.20 -4.81 2.67
C THR A 14 -8.36 -4.63 1.71
N GLU A 15 -9.03 -3.48 1.73
CA GLU A 15 -10.20 -3.23 0.90
C GLU A 15 -10.09 -1.91 0.16
N GLU A 16 -10.68 -1.88 -1.03
CA GLU A 16 -10.62 -0.69 -1.87
C GLU A 16 -11.27 0.54 -1.22
N LYS A 17 -12.32 0.33 -0.44
CA LYS A 17 -12.99 1.47 0.20
C LYS A 17 -12.09 2.21 1.18
N GLU A 18 -11.06 1.55 1.68
CA GLU A 18 -10.12 2.20 2.59
C GLU A 18 -9.27 3.24 1.87
N ALA A 19 -9.13 3.11 0.56
CA ALA A 19 -8.41 4.10 -0.23
C ALA A 19 -9.09 5.46 -0.16
N ASP A 20 -10.43 5.49 -0.18
CA ASP A 20 -11.16 6.75 -0.07
C ASP A 20 -10.83 7.47 1.22
N TYR A 21 -10.71 6.69 2.31
CA TYR A 21 -10.38 7.25 3.59
C TYR A 21 -9.01 7.92 3.54
N LEU A 22 -8.02 7.23 2.98
CA LEU A 22 -6.68 7.78 2.87
C LEU A 22 -6.64 9.02 1.98
N ASN A 23 -7.44 9.03 0.93
CA ASN A 23 -7.54 10.19 0.05
C ASN A 23 -8.08 11.40 0.82
N GLN A 24 -9.08 11.17 1.66
CA GLN A 24 -9.70 12.26 2.42
C GLN A 24 -8.75 12.88 3.42
N ILE A 25 -7.91 12.08 4.06
CA ILE A 25 -6.99 12.59 5.06
C ILE A 25 -5.64 12.99 4.46
N HIS A 26 -5.48 12.85 3.14
CA HIS A 26 -4.24 13.16 2.44
C HIS A 26 -3.04 12.46 3.05
N ALA A 27 -3.18 11.14 3.24
CA ALA A 27 -2.08 10.33 3.76
C ALA A 27 -0.87 10.43 2.83
N ASP A 28 0.32 10.30 3.38
CA ASP A 28 1.56 10.34 2.59
C ASP A 28 1.90 8.97 2.02
N PHE A 29 1.63 7.92 2.78
CA PHE A 29 1.96 6.55 2.40
C PHE A 29 0.81 5.61 2.67
N ALA A 30 0.63 4.64 1.78
CA ALA A 30 -0.35 3.57 1.95
C ALA A 30 0.38 2.24 1.83
N GLY A 31 0.32 1.42 2.87
CA GLY A 31 1.00 0.13 2.91
C GLY A 31 0.04 -1.03 2.75
N MET A 32 0.46 -2.03 1.98
CA MET A 32 -0.33 -3.24 1.78
C MET A 32 0.57 -4.44 1.96
N VAL A 33 0.09 -5.44 2.69
CA VAL A 33 0.85 -6.65 2.98
C VAL A 33 0.60 -7.68 1.88
N VAL A 34 1.67 -8.11 1.23
CA VAL A 34 1.56 -9.11 0.16
C VAL A 34 2.60 -10.20 0.39
N PHE A 35 2.32 -11.40 -0.10
CA PHE A 35 3.22 -12.55 0.03
C PHE A 35 3.61 -12.85 1.47
N PHE A 36 2.70 -12.64 2.40
CA PHE A 36 2.94 -12.97 3.80
C PHE A 36 1.66 -13.55 4.42
N PRO A 37 1.31 -14.79 4.08
CA PRO A 37 0.02 -15.37 4.49
C PRO A 37 -0.24 -15.43 5.99
N LYS A 38 0.80 -15.35 6.81
CA LYS A 38 0.61 -15.38 8.26
C LYS A 38 -0.01 -14.09 8.78
N SER A 39 0.07 -13.01 8.04
CA SER A 39 -0.53 -11.76 8.46
C SER A 39 -2.03 -11.78 8.15
N LYS A 40 -2.83 -11.28 9.08
CA LYS A 40 -4.26 -11.14 8.84
C LYS A 40 -4.56 -10.07 7.81
N ARG A 41 -3.61 -9.20 7.53
CA ARG A 41 -3.76 -8.12 6.56
C ARG A 41 -3.22 -8.49 5.19
N ASN A 42 -2.72 -9.73 5.03
CA ASN A 42 -2.18 -10.17 3.75
C ASN A 42 -3.28 -10.18 2.68
N ILE A 43 -2.96 -9.62 1.52
CA ILE A 43 -3.87 -9.62 0.38
C ILE A 43 -3.10 -10.07 -0.86
N SER A 44 -3.84 -10.43 -1.90
CA SER A 44 -3.21 -10.79 -3.16
C SER A 44 -2.63 -9.55 -3.82
N LEU A 45 -1.67 -9.77 -4.70
CA LEU A 45 -1.08 -8.66 -5.43
C LEU A 45 -2.14 -7.98 -6.32
N ASP A 46 -3.09 -8.75 -6.86
CA ASP A 46 -4.17 -8.17 -7.66
C ASP A 46 -5.03 -7.24 -6.82
N GLN A 47 -5.35 -7.64 -5.59
CA GLN A 47 -6.13 -6.78 -4.69
C GLN A 47 -5.33 -5.53 -4.34
N ALA A 48 -4.03 -5.67 -4.11
CA ALA A 48 -3.17 -4.53 -3.81
C ALA A 48 -3.17 -3.54 -4.97
N LYS A 49 -3.14 -4.05 -6.21
CA LYS A 49 -3.19 -3.19 -7.39
C LYS A 49 -4.51 -2.45 -7.49
N LYS A 50 -5.62 -3.10 -7.13
CA LYS A 50 -6.92 -2.45 -7.15
C LYS A 50 -6.99 -1.32 -6.13
N ILE A 51 -6.47 -1.54 -4.94
CA ILE A 51 -6.42 -0.51 -3.91
C ILE A 51 -5.56 0.67 -4.39
N LYS A 52 -4.40 0.35 -4.94
CA LYS A 52 -3.49 1.37 -5.44
C LYS A 52 -4.17 2.24 -6.50
N ALA A 53 -4.96 1.64 -7.37
CA ALA A 53 -5.64 2.36 -8.43
C ALA A 53 -6.65 3.38 -7.90
N GLU A 54 -7.17 3.17 -6.69
CA GLU A 54 -8.12 4.08 -6.09
C GLU A 54 -7.47 5.21 -5.30
N LEU A 55 -6.16 5.13 -5.08
CA LEU A 55 -5.46 6.15 -4.31
C LEU A 55 -5.06 7.32 -5.20
N LEU A 56 -5.03 8.52 -4.61
CA LEU A 56 -4.56 9.70 -5.32
C LEU A 56 -3.09 9.52 -5.69
N PRO A 57 -2.64 10.09 -6.81
CA PRO A 57 -1.26 9.88 -7.29
C PRO A 57 -0.19 10.34 -6.32
N GLU A 58 -0.49 11.33 -5.48
CA GLU A 58 0.49 11.83 -4.54
C GLU A 58 0.69 10.91 -3.33
N ILE A 59 -0.19 9.93 -3.12
CA ILE A 59 -0.01 8.98 -2.03
C ILE A 59 0.93 7.87 -2.51
N LYS A 60 2.05 7.72 -1.83
CA LYS A 60 3.04 6.70 -2.21
C LYS A 60 2.62 5.35 -1.64
N THR A 61 2.72 4.32 -2.46
CA THR A 61 2.33 2.98 -2.05
C THR A 61 3.55 2.16 -1.66
N VAL A 62 3.40 1.35 -0.63
CA VAL A 62 4.48 0.53 -0.11
C VAL A 62 3.98 -0.90 0.01
N ALA A 63 4.69 -1.83 -0.59
CA ALA A 63 4.39 -3.24 -0.41
C ALA A 63 5.17 -3.75 0.78
N VAL A 64 4.47 -4.34 1.74
CA VAL A 64 5.08 -4.88 2.95
C VAL A 64 5.10 -6.40 2.83
N THR A 65 6.28 -6.99 2.91
CA THR A 65 6.43 -8.43 2.78
C THR A 65 7.56 -8.91 3.66
N VAL A 66 7.66 -10.23 3.83
CA VAL A 66 8.71 -10.82 4.66
C VAL A 66 9.42 -11.88 3.84
N SER A 67 10.75 -11.77 3.75
CA SER A 67 11.61 -12.73 3.04
C SER A 67 11.08 -13.12 1.66
N PRO A 68 10.82 -12.13 0.79
CA PRO A 68 10.27 -12.45 -0.52
C PRO A 68 11.30 -13.12 -1.42
N THR A 69 10.83 -13.92 -2.37
CA THR A 69 11.71 -14.47 -3.41
C THR A 69 12.00 -13.38 -4.44
N LEU A 70 13.01 -13.60 -5.27
CA LEU A 70 13.32 -12.67 -6.34
C LEU A 70 12.14 -12.52 -7.30
N ALA A 71 11.43 -13.62 -7.59
CA ALA A 71 10.26 -13.56 -8.44
C ALA A 71 9.17 -12.69 -7.83
N GLN A 72 8.97 -12.78 -6.52
CA GLN A 72 7.98 -11.97 -5.83
C GLN A 72 8.36 -10.49 -5.85
N ILE A 73 9.63 -10.19 -5.66
CA ILE A 73 10.11 -8.81 -5.73
C ILE A 73 9.85 -8.24 -7.12
N SER A 74 10.12 -9.02 -8.17
CA SER A 74 9.86 -8.57 -9.53
C SER A 74 8.38 -8.30 -9.75
N GLN A 75 7.52 -9.17 -9.25
CA GLN A 75 6.08 -8.97 -9.39
C GLN A 75 5.60 -7.72 -8.69
N ILE A 76 6.13 -7.45 -7.51
CA ILE A 76 5.79 -6.25 -6.75
C ILE A 76 6.22 -5.01 -7.53
N ALA A 77 7.44 -5.01 -8.06
CA ALA A 77 7.95 -3.88 -8.83
C ALA A 77 7.13 -3.64 -10.08
N GLU A 78 6.74 -4.71 -10.77
CA GLU A 78 5.93 -4.59 -11.98
C GLU A 78 4.53 -4.05 -11.68
N ALA A 79 4.04 -4.27 -10.47
CA ALA A 79 2.75 -3.74 -10.06
C ALA A 79 2.80 -2.25 -9.72
N GLY A 80 3.98 -1.65 -9.73
CA GLY A 80 4.13 -0.22 -9.53
C GLY A 80 4.40 0.20 -8.09
N PHE A 81 4.78 -0.74 -7.24
CA PHE A 81 5.12 -0.41 -5.85
C PHE A 81 6.57 -0.02 -5.69
#